data_60810048d54a3b94afd2a991cc39c85b
#
_entry.id   60810048d54a3b94afd2a991cc39c85b
#
_cell.length_a   1.000
_cell.length_b   1.000
_cell.length_c   1.000
_cell.angle_alpha   90.00
_cell.angle_beta   90.00
_cell.angle_gamma   90.00
#
_symmetry.space_group_name_H-M   'P 1'
#
loop_
_entity.id
_entity.type
_entity.pdbx_description
1 polymer ?
#
loop_
_entity_poly.entity_id
_entity_poly.type
_entity_poly.pdbx_seq_one_letter_code
_entity_poly.pdbx_strand_id
1 'polypeptide(L)'
;MHNKRVIFLLILCLATLFFAIREIKDISEQKAEIEQHNSLVTEANDCLASGDWKCAEKGVRALLAETPDDTNLQLHLAGILFEQERYEECIRYVDSLQRDVGDFNVLKEKSKTIMREMRELKLESSDHFRLEFEGTPALNDILEALSVLEVAYDSLCRLFDFRPTNKMGLVLYQSSEYQGAGPRPDWVGAVFDGKLRVPVNVMQYREVYRPMLFHELTHAFVRAMTRAKVPLWLNEGIAQVVDASRNDKPRPEGPVPDLEMLTQPFVNQENSEVAVRLYWYSQKMVETLLYRDGVTRGDERAVESVRKLRACIQDLYTLGTDGALKKHYGLTAAQLLDQVR
;
A
#
# COMPACT_ATOMS: atom_id res chain seq x y z
N MET A 1 -64.77 -46.47 -16.37
CA MET A 1 -63.29 -46.37 -16.50
C MET A 1 -62.78 -44.94 -16.74
N HIS A 2 -63.56 -44.05 -17.31
CA HIS A 2 -63.15 -42.65 -17.67
C HIS A 2 -62.83 -41.79 -16.45
N ASN A 3 -63.63 -41.85 -15.38
CA ASN A 3 -63.42 -41.06 -14.17
C ASN A 3 -62.11 -41.36 -13.41
N LYS A 4 -61.62 -42.58 -13.39
CA LYS A 4 -60.38 -42.96 -12.71
C LYS A 4 -59.18 -42.43 -13.43
N ARG A 5 -59.16 -42.28 -14.74
CA ARG A 5 -58.08 -41.68 -15.55
C ARG A 5 -58.01 -40.16 -15.35
N VAL A 6 -59.18 -39.50 -15.26
CA VAL A 6 -59.19 -38.01 -14.99
C VAL A 6 -58.70 -37.71 -13.59
N ILE A 7 -59.07 -38.48 -12.57
CA ILE A 7 -58.61 -38.32 -11.19
C ILE A 7 -57.10 -38.57 -11.14
N PHE A 8 -56.58 -39.59 -11.80
CA PHE A 8 -55.13 -39.85 -11.84
C PHE A 8 -54.33 -38.71 -12.51
N LEU A 9 -54.83 -38.15 -13.62
CA LEU A 9 -54.20 -37.01 -14.30
C LEU A 9 -54.22 -35.74 -13.41
N LEU A 10 -55.32 -35.51 -12.69
CA LEU A 10 -55.42 -34.39 -11.75
C LEU A 10 -54.40 -34.51 -10.59
N ILE A 11 -54.24 -35.71 -10.03
CA ILE A 11 -53.26 -35.98 -8.98
C ILE A 11 -51.83 -35.75 -9.51
N LEU A 12 -51.55 -36.21 -10.72
CA LEU A 12 -50.25 -36.05 -11.36
C LEU A 12 -49.95 -34.55 -11.61
N CYS A 13 -50.90 -33.78 -12.12
CA CYS A 13 -50.79 -32.34 -12.32
C CYS A 13 -50.58 -31.58 -10.98
N LEU A 14 -51.27 -31.97 -9.92
CA LEU A 14 -51.08 -31.37 -8.60
C LEU A 14 -49.72 -31.70 -8.01
N ALA A 15 -49.23 -32.93 -8.21
CA ALA A 15 -47.88 -33.30 -7.77
C ALA A 15 -46.80 -32.56 -8.53
N THR A 16 -46.89 -32.42 -9.86
CA THR A 16 -45.93 -31.64 -10.65
C THR A 16 -45.97 -30.16 -10.30
N LEU A 17 -47.16 -29.60 -10.06
CA LEU A 17 -47.29 -28.21 -9.61
C LEU A 17 -46.64 -27.99 -8.23
N PHE A 18 -46.84 -28.93 -7.31
CA PHE A 18 -46.22 -28.88 -5.98
C PHE A 18 -44.70 -28.94 -6.07
N PHE A 19 -44.13 -29.82 -6.89
CA PHE A 19 -42.69 -29.88 -7.11
C PHE A 19 -42.15 -28.60 -7.75
N ALA A 20 -42.85 -28.06 -8.77
CA ALA A 20 -42.44 -26.80 -9.41
C ALA A 20 -42.44 -25.59 -8.43
N ILE A 21 -43.48 -25.51 -7.58
CA ILE A 21 -43.54 -24.45 -6.55
C ILE A 21 -42.40 -24.60 -5.55
N ARG A 22 -42.05 -25.82 -5.15
CA ARG A 22 -40.93 -26.08 -4.25
C ARG A 22 -39.60 -25.69 -4.88
N GLU A 23 -39.33 -26.08 -6.13
CA GLU A 23 -38.11 -25.69 -6.85
C GLU A 23 -38.01 -24.16 -7.01
N ILE A 24 -39.12 -23.49 -7.35
CA ILE A 24 -39.13 -22.02 -7.45
C ILE A 24 -38.77 -21.36 -6.09
N LYS A 25 -39.30 -21.93 -5.00
CA LYS A 25 -38.99 -21.44 -3.66
C LYS A 25 -37.51 -21.64 -3.30
N ASP A 26 -36.99 -22.85 -3.55
CA ASP A 26 -35.56 -23.18 -3.30
C ASP A 26 -34.62 -22.27 -4.14
N ILE A 27 -34.96 -22.03 -5.41
CA ILE A 27 -34.21 -21.08 -6.27
C ILE A 27 -34.28 -19.63 -5.73
N SER A 28 -35.46 -19.21 -5.25
CA SER A 28 -35.65 -17.88 -4.68
C SER A 28 -34.85 -17.69 -3.37
N GLU A 29 -34.80 -18.71 -2.52
CA GLU A 29 -34.00 -18.71 -1.29
C GLU A 29 -32.49 -18.66 -1.63
N GLN A 30 -32.02 -19.52 -2.55
CA GLN A 30 -30.63 -19.49 -3.01
C GLN A 30 -30.25 -18.13 -3.61
N LYS A 31 -31.13 -17.50 -4.41
CA LYS A 31 -30.86 -16.17 -4.96
C LYS A 31 -30.74 -15.12 -3.87
N ALA A 32 -31.60 -15.16 -2.86
CA ALA A 32 -31.54 -14.24 -1.73
C ALA A 32 -30.25 -14.42 -0.92
N GLU A 33 -29.78 -15.64 -0.71
CA GLU A 33 -28.51 -15.95 -0.05
C GLU A 33 -27.32 -15.39 -0.84
N ILE A 34 -27.30 -15.58 -2.17
CA ILE A 34 -26.25 -15.03 -3.04
C ILE A 34 -26.26 -13.49 -3.02
N GLU A 35 -27.43 -12.86 -3.08
CA GLU A 35 -27.56 -11.40 -3.01
C GLU A 35 -27.07 -10.87 -1.66
N GLN A 36 -27.39 -11.55 -0.56
CA GLN A 36 -26.91 -11.20 0.78
C GLN A 36 -25.40 -11.35 0.89
N HIS A 37 -24.82 -12.45 0.40
CA HIS A 37 -23.38 -12.67 0.36
C HIS A 37 -22.66 -11.57 -0.45
N ASN A 38 -23.14 -11.27 -1.66
CA ASN A 38 -22.56 -10.23 -2.51
C ASN A 38 -22.63 -8.84 -1.85
N SER A 39 -23.73 -8.54 -1.16
CA SER A 39 -23.87 -7.30 -0.40
C SER A 39 -22.85 -7.21 0.73
N LEU A 40 -22.62 -8.29 1.46
CA LEU A 40 -21.64 -8.37 2.54
C LEU A 40 -20.20 -8.19 2.01
N VAL A 41 -19.88 -8.83 0.88
CA VAL A 41 -18.58 -8.65 0.20
C VAL A 41 -18.38 -7.18 -0.20
N THR A 42 -19.40 -6.56 -0.79
CA THR A 42 -19.34 -5.16 -1.21
C THR A 42 -19.13 -4.23 -0.01
N GLU A 43 -19.93 -4.41 1.05
CA GLU A 43 -19.80 -3.61 2.28
C GLU A 43 -18.40 -3.78 2.92
N ALA A 44 -17.89 -5.00 3.02
CA ALA A 44 -16.57 -5.27 3.55
C ALA A 44 -15.47 -4.58 2.72
N ASN A 45 -15.58 -4.62 1.38
CA ASN A 45 -14.65 -3.95 0.48
C ASN A 45 -14.73 -2.42 0.61
N ASP A 46 -15.92 -1.85 0.71
CA ASP A 46 -16.12 -0.42 0.91
C ASP A 46 -15.53 0.05 2.25
N CYS A 47 -15.66 -0.77 3.31
CA CYS A 47 -15.05 -0.50 4.60
C CYS A 47 -13.53 -0.60 4.56
N LEU A 48 -12.98 -1.61 3.89
CA LEU A 48 -11.54 -1.72 3.62
C LEU A 48 -11.03 -0.49 2.86
N ALA A 49 -11.77 -0.09 1.87
CA ALA A 49 -11.52 1.07 1.04
C ALA A 49 -11.55 2.38 1.84
N SER A 50 -12.54 2.54 2.68
CA SER A 50 -12.69 3.73 3.51
C SER A 50 -11.77 3.73 4.74
N GLY A 51 -11.03 2.62 5.07
CA GLY A 51 -10.22 2.42 6.29
C GLY A 51 -11.08 2.46 7.54
N ASP A 52 -12.35 2.16 7.41
CA ASP A 52 -13.15 1.81 8.55
C ASP A 52 -12.82 0.36 8.95
N TRP A 53 -11.67 0.25 9.65
CA TRP A 53 -11.15 -1.06 10.05
C TRP A 53 -12.11 -1.85 10.95
N LYS A 54 -12.98 -1.17 11.71
CA LYS A 54 -13.99 -1.85 12.56
C LYS A 54 -15.09 -2.45 11.69
N CYS A 55 -15.57 -1.69 10.73
CA CYS A 55 -16.53 -2.17 9.76
C CYS A 55 -15.94 -3.31 8.91
N ALA A 56 -14.72 -3.12 8.40
CA ALA A 56 -14.00 -4.13 7.61
C ALA A 56 -13.80 -5.43 8.40
N GLU A 57 -13.39 -5.36 9.67
CA GLU A 57 -13.25 -6.53 10.53
C GLU A 57 -14.57 -7.30 10.68
N LYS A 58 -15.66 -6.59 10.92
CA LYS A 58 -16.99 -7.20 11.05
C LYS A 58 -17.38 -7.95 9.77
N GLY A 59 -17.22 -7.31 8.60
CA GLY A 59 -17.53 -7.91 7.31
C GLY A 59 -16.66 -9.12 7.01
N VAL A 60 -15.34 -9.01 7.16
CA VAL A 60 -14.41 -10.11 6.90
C VAL A 60 -14.63 -11.28 7.85
N ARG A 61 -14.94 -11.04 9.13
CA ARG A 61 -15.27 -12.12 10.08
C ARG A 61 -16.58 -12.82 9.72
N ALA A 62 -17.58 -12.11 9.21
CA ALA A 62 -18.83 -12.71 8.75
C ALA A 62 -18.59 -13.60 7.52
N LEU A 63 -17.78 -13.15 6.56
CA LEU A 63 -17.40 -13.96 5.40
C LEU A 63 -16.56 -15.18 5.80
N LEU A 64 -15.65 -15.04 6.77
CA LEU A 64 -14.89 -16.17 7.30
C LEU A 64 -15.75 -17.18 8.08
N ALA A 65 -16.90 -16.78 8.61
CA ALA A 65 -17.85 -17.72 9.21
C ALA A 65 -18.50 -18.62 8.15
N GLU A 66 -18.68 -18.13 6.93
CA GLU A 66 -19.19 -18.90 5.78
C GLU A 66 -18.07 -19.74 5.14
N THR A 67 -16.87 -19.18 5.02
CA THR A 67 -15.70 -19.81 4.37
C THR A 67 -14.45 -19.72 5.26
N PRO A 68 -14.36 -20.55 6.33
CA PRO A 68 -13.27 -20.44 7.32
C PRO A 68 -11.88 -20.65 6.75
N ASP A 69 -11.76 -21.42 5.68
CA ASP A 69 -10.49 -21.79 5.05
C ASP A 69 -10.04 -20.85 3.93
N ASP A 70 -10.78 -19.77 3.65
CA ASP A 70 -10.39 -18.79 2.63
C ASP A 70 -9.14 -18.02 3.07
N THR A 71 -8.04 -18.32 2.38
CA THR A 71 -6.72 -17.77 2.70
C THR A 71 -6.66 -16.25 2.51
N ASN A 72 -7.39 -15.70 1.51
CA ASN A 72 -7.41 -14.26 1.26
C ASN A 72 -8.16 -13.52 2.38
N LEU A 73 -9.33 -14.03 2.79
CA LEU A 73 -10.08 -13.46 3.91
C LEU A 73 -9.29 -13.57 5.22
N GLN A 74 -8.58 -14.67 5.45
CA GLN A 74 -7.69 -14.82 6.59
C GLN A 74 -6.56 -13.78 6.57
N LEU A 75 -5.95 -13.54 5.42
CA LEU A 75 -4.90 -12.53 5.26
C LEU A 75 -5.46 -11.11 5.45
N HIS A 76 -6.65 -10.84 4.92
CA HIS A 76 -7.34 -9.56 5.17
C HIS A 76 -7.59 -9.34 6.65
N LEU A 77 -8.06 -10.35 7.39
CA LEU A 77 -8.26 -10.20 8.84
C LEU A 77 -6.96 -9.94 9.59
N ALA A 78 -5.88 -10.65 9.25
CA ALA A 78 -4.57 -10.39 9.83
C ALA A 78 -4.09 -8.95 9.54
N GLY A 79 -4.26 -8.48 8.30
CA GLY A 79 -3.95 -7.12 7.89
C GLY A 79 -4.80 -6.06 8.62
N ILE A 80 -6.10 -6.31 8.80
CA ILE A 80 -7.00 -5.41 9.56
C ILE A 80 -6.56 -5.30 11.02
N LEU A 81 -6.22 -6.42 11.66
CA LEU A 81 -5.72 -6.42 13.03
C LEU A 81 -4.41 -5.61 13.15
N PHE A 82 -3.53 -5.75 12.17
CA PHE A 82 -2.29 -4.98 12.09
C PHE A 82 -2.56 -3.47 11.94
N GLU A 83 -3.44 -3.07 11.03
CA GLU A 83 -3.79 -1.66 10.78
C GLU A 83 -4.56 -1.03 11.96
N GLN A 84 -5.21 -1.83 12.79
CA GLN A 84 -5.82 -1.41 14.06
C GLN A 84 -4.81 -1.32 15.22
N GLU A 85 -3.51 -1.54 14.97
CA GLU A 85 -2.44 -1.60 15.98
C GLU A 85 -2.64 -2.72 17.04
N ARG A 86 -3.45 -3.73 16.73
CA ARG A 86 -3.71 -4.90 17.58
C ARG A 86 -2.69 -6.01 17.31
N TYR A 87 -1.42 -5.68 17.47
CA TYR A 87 -0.29 -6.53 17.08
C TYR A 87 -0.25 -7.90 17.77
N GLU A 88 -0.57 -7.95 19.06
CA GLU A 88 -0.64 -9.23 19.79
C GLU A 88 -1.73 -10.14 19.25
N GLU A 89 -2.87 -9.58 18.88
CA GLU A 89 -3.98 -10.34 18.29
C GLU A 89 -3.65 -10.79 16.88
N CYS A 90 -2.98 -9.95 16.09
CA CYS A 90 -2.48 -10.32 14.77
C CYS A 90 -1.54 -11.52 14.86
N ILE A 91 -0.55 -11.50 15.77
CA ILE A 91 0.38 -12.61 15.99
C ILE A 91 -0.37 -13.88 16.38
N ARG A 92 -1.25 -13.82 17.41
CA ARG A 92 -2.04 -14.98 17.86
C ARG A 92 -2.92 -15.55 16.76
N TYR A 93 -3.54 -14.68 15.96
CA TYR A 93 -4.38 -15.09 14.86
C TYR A 93 -3.58 -15.84 13.80
N VAL A 94 -2.45 -15.26 13.33
CA VAL A 94 -1.56 -15.91 12.36
C VAL A 94 -1.04 -17.26 12.90
N ASP A 95 -0.63 -17.32 14.16
CA ASP A 95 -0.18 -18.59 14.78
C ASP A 95 -1.28 -19.65 14.83
N SER A 96 -2.54 -19.24 15.03
CA SER A 96 -3.68 -20.16 15.06
C SER A 96 -3.98 -20.82 13.72
N LEU A 97 -3.60 -20.17 12.62
CA LEU A 97 -3.82 -20.69 11.26
C LEU A 97 -2.88 -21.86 10.92
N GLN A 98 -1.77 -22.03 11.62
CA GLN A 98 -0.74 -23.06 11.40
C GLN A 98 -0.28 -23.14 9.94
N ARG A 99 -0.29 -22.00 9.23
CA ARG A 99 0.10 -21.89 7.82
C ARG A 99 1.41 -21.12 7.72
N ASP A 100 2.40 -21.75 7.11
CA ASP A 100 3.70 -21.13 6.80
C ASP A 100 3.63 -20.46 5.41
N VAL A 101 2.75 -19.48 5.26
CA VAL A 101 2.57 -18.71 4.02
C VAL A 101 3.26 -17.36 4.17
N GLY A 102 4.10 -16.99 3.19
CA GLY A 102 5.00 -15.84 3.26
C GLY A 102 4.37 -14.53 3.78
N ASP A 103 3.19 -14.14 3.28
CA ASP A 103 2.55 -12.88 3.67
C ASP A 103 2.07 -12.86 5.13
N PHE A 104 1.61 -13.99 5.67
CA PHE A 104 1.26 -14.10 7.09
C PHE A 104 2.49 -13.94 7.98
N ASN A 105 3.60 -14.56 7.61
CA ASN A 105 4.86 -14.44 8.34
C ASN A 105 5.39 -13.00 8.31
N VAL A 106 5.26 -12.30 7.19
CA VAL A 106 5.63 -10.88 7.08
C VAL A 106 4.84 -10.02 8.07
N LEU A 107 3.52 -10.18 8.15
CA LEU A 107 2.67 -9.44 9.12
C LEU A 107 3.03 -9.78 10.56
N LYS A 108 3.26 -11.06 10.85
CA LYS A 108 3.64 -11.54 12.18
C LYS A 108 4.97 -10.95 12.64
N GLU A 109 6.00 -11.01 11.79
CA GLU A 109 7.33 -10.47 12.13
C GLU A 109 7.33 -8.94 12.24
N LYS A 110 6.58 -8.25 11.39
CA LYS A 110 6.34 -6.81 11.54
C LYS A 110 5.68 -6.49 12.89
N SER A 111 4.63 -7.22 13.25
CA SER A 111 3.93 -7.03 14.53
C SER A 111 4.87 -7.25 15.73
N LYS A 112 5.68 -8.32 15.71
CA LYS A 112 6.69 -8.58 16.74
C LYS A 112 7.72 -7.46 16.85
N THR A 113 8.20 -6.97 15.69
CA THR A 113 9.17 -5.87 15.63
C THR A 113 8.59 -4.62 16.26
N ILE A 114 7.38 -4.21 15.87
CA ILE A 114 6.71 -3.02 16.43
C ILE A 114 6.50 -3.18 17.95
N MET A 115 6.06 -4.33 18.42
CA MET A 115 5.87 -4.58 19.85
C MET A 115 7.19 -4.54 20.64
N ARG A 116 8.29 -5.00 20.06
CA ARG A 116 9.62 -4.87 20.65
C ARG A 116 10.02 -3.39 20.72
N GLU A 117 9.88 -2.64 19.63
CA GLU A 117 10.13 -1.20 19.57
C GLU A 117 9.34 -0.45 20.66
N MET A 118 8.04 -0.70 20.78
CA MET A 118 7.19 -0.07 21.80
C MET A 118 7.66 -0.34 23.24
N ARG A 119 8.40 -1.43 23.49
CA ARG A 119 8.94 -1.77 24.83
C ARG A 119 10.34 -1.24 25.06
N GLU A 120 11.17 -1.21 24.03
CA GLU A 120 12.61 -0.97 24.13
C GLU A 120 13.03 0.44 23.71
N LEU A 121 12.24 1.08 22.85
CA LEU A 121 12.58 2.41 22.32
C LEU A 121 12.03 3.53 23.21
N LYS A 122 12.83 4.57 23.36
CA LYS A 122 12.40 5.84 23.96
C LYS A 122 11.63 6.64 22.93
N LEU A 123 10.71 7.48 23.40
CA LEU A 123 9.81 8.25 22.57
C LEU A 123 9.99 9.74 22.77
N GLU A 124 10.17 10.46 21.67
CA GLU A 124 10.05 11.92 21.56
C GLU A 124 9.02 12.27 20.48
N SER A 125 8.52 13.51 20.47
CA SER A 125 7.56 13.91 19.45
C SER A 125 7.68 15.39 19.09
N SER A 126 7.40 15.69 17.82
CA SER A 126 7.17 17.02 17.30
C SER A 126 5.69 17.19 16.87
N ASP A 127 5.38 18.24 16.14
CA ASP A 127 3.99 18.51 15.71
C ASP A 127 3.46 17.41 14.79
N HIS A 128 4.27 16.91 13.85
CA HIS A 128 3.86 15.96 12.84
C HIS A 128 4.53 14.59 12.96
N PHE A 129 5.52 14.44 13.87
CA PHE A 129 6.29 13.19 14.00
C PHE A 129 6.25 12.62 15.40
N ARG A 130 6.33 11.28 15.45
CA ARG A 130 6.65 10.51 16.64
C ARG A 130 7.97 9.81 16.38
N LEU A 131 9.00 10.17 17.13
CA LEU A 131 10.33 9.64 17.00
C LEU A 131 10.60 8.63 18.09
N GLU A 132 10.93 7.42 17.68
CA GLU A 132 11.37 6.32 18.55
C GLU A 132 12.86 6.09 18.32
N PHE A 133 13.62 5.76 19.36
CA PHE A 133 15.06 5.57 19.21
C PHE A 133 15.63 4.50 20.13
N GLU A 134 16.61 3.79 19.62
CA GLU A 134 17.37 2.79 20.35
C GLU A 134 18.49 3.44 21.15
N GLY A 135 18.68 2.98 22.41
CA GLY A 135 19.79 3.44 23.25
C GLY A 135 19.67 4.90 23.69
N THR A 136 20.76 5.64 23.58
CA THR A 136 20.85 7.06 23.94
C THR A 136 21.58 7.85 22.84
N PRO A 137 20.92 8.11 21.69
CA PRO A 137 21.49 8.99 20.68
C PRO A 137 21.72 10.39 21.26
N ALA A 138 22.62 11.15 20.69
CA ALA A 138 22.83 12.51 21.13
C ALA A 138 21.55 13.33 20.94
N LEU A 139 21.19 14.15 21.92
CA LEU A 139 19.98 14.99 21.84
C LEU A 139 19.98 15.87 20.58
N ASN A 140 21.16 16.34 20.16
CA ASN A 140 21.28 17.13 18.94
C ASN A 140 20.88 16.35 17.69
N ASP A 141 21.20 15.06 17.59
CA ASP A 141 20.82 14.21 16.45
C ASP A 141 19.29 14.03 16.40
N ILE A 142 18.65 13.86 17.56
CA ILE A 142 17.19 13.78 17.68
C ILE A 142 16.53 15.08 17.21
N LEU A 143 16.99 16.22 17.74
CA LEU A 143 16.43 17.53 17.40
C LEU A 143 16.66 17.87 15.93
N GLU A 144 17.83 17.53 15.38
CA GLU A 144 18.13 17.78 13.97
C GLU A 144 17.25 16.89 13.06
N ALA A 145 17.08 15.61 13.37
CA ALA A 145 16.20 14.73 12.62
C ALA A 145 14.75 15.26 12.57
N LEU A 146 14.21 15.62 13.74
CA LEU A 146 12.86 16.20 13.84
C LEU A 146 12.76 17.52 13.06
N SER A 147 13.76 18.40 13.18
CA SER A 147 13.78 19.67 12.46
C SER A 147 13.81 19.51 10.95
N VAL A 148 14.62 18.58 10.43
CA VAL A 148 14.67 18.28 8.99
C VAL A 148 13.35 17.69 8.51
N LEU A 149 12.74 16.79 9.29
CA LEU A 149 11.46 16.19 8.95
C LEU A 149 10.31 17.21 8.94
N GLU A 150 10.25 18.13 9.90
CA GLU A 150 9.22 19.19 9.90
C GLU A 150 9.36 20.10 8.67
N VAL A 151 10.58 20.46 8.29
CA VAL A 151 10.85 21.24 7.06
C VAL A 151 10.44 20.44 5.81
N ALA A 152 10.74 19.16 5.79
CA ALA A 152 10.35 18.27 4.69
C ALA A 152 8.83 18.12 4.62
N TYR A 153 8.16 17.92 5.75
CA TYR A 153 6.70 17.83 5.85
C TYR A 153 6.01 19.06 5.27
N ASP A 154 6.43 20.26 5.71
CA ASP A 154 5.85 21.50 5.20
C ASP A 154 6.12 21.69 3.69
N SER A 155 7.28 21.25 3.22
CA SER A 155 7.63 21.32 1.80
C SER A 155 6.77 20.38 0.97
N LEU A 156 6.56 19.16 1.44
CA LEU A 156 5.68 18.17 0.78
C LEU A 156 4.20 18.57 0.85
N CYS A 157 3.75 19.15 1.96
CA CYS A 157 2.40 19.71 2.06
C CYS A 157 2.14 20.77 0.99
N ARG A 158 3.09 21.67 0.77
CA ARG A 158 3.00 22.69 -0.29
C ARG A 158 3.09 22.08 -1.68
N LEU A 159 4.01 21.14 -1.88
CA LEU A 159 4.21 20.47 -3.18
C LEU A 159 2.96 19.72 -3.62
N PHE A 160 2.42 18.87 -2.76
CA PHE A 160 1.28 18.03 -3.11
C PHE A 160 -0.08 18.69 -2.84
N ASP A 161 -0.10 19.89 -2.26
CA ASP A 161 -1.34 20.52 -1.79
C ASP A 161 -2.19 19.52 -0.97
N PHE A 162 -1.52 18.80 -0.06
CA PHE A 162 -2.08 17.72 0.75
C PHE A 162 -1.43 17.70 2.13
N ARG A 163 -2.23 17.50 3.17
CA ARG A 163 -1.76 17.45 4.55
C ARG A 163 -2.23 16.15 5.21
N PRO A 164 -1.32 15.22 5.52
CA PRO A 164 -1.63 14.05 6.33
C PRO A 164 -2.19 14.44 7.69
N THR A 165 -3.17 13.68 8.18
CA THR A 165 -3.86 13.98 9.45
C THR A 165 -3.23 13.31 10.66
N ASN A 166 -2.49 12.21 10.45
CA ASN A 166 -1.88 11.44 11.51
C ASN A 166 -0.40 11.78 11.63
N LYS A 167 0.14 11.73 12.87
CA LYS A 167 1.59 11.81 13.08
C LYS A 167 2.28 10.63 12.43
N MET A 168 3.43 10.89 11.82
CA MET A 168 4.25 9.88 11.16
C MET A 168 5.31 9.35 12.12
N GLY A 169 5.55 8.03 12.07
CA GLY A 169 6.58 7.40 12.89
C GLY A 169 7.95 7.51 12.25
N LEU A 170 8.96 7.86 13.04
CA LEU A 170 10.38 7.75 12.71
C LEU A 170 11.05 6.87 13.75
N VAL A 171 11.87 5.92 13.33
CA VAL A 171 12.73 5.12 14.20
C VAL A 171 14.19 5.42 13.89
N LEU A 172 14.92 5.87 14.89
CA LEU A 172 16.38 6.00 14.84
C LEU A 172 17.00 4.78 15.52
N TYR A 173 17.83 4.04 14.81
CA TYR A 173 18.50 2.85 15.34
C TYR A 173 20.03 2.94 15.25
N GLN A 174 20.73 2.38 16.24
CA GLN A 174 22.18 2.45 16.29
C GLN A 174 22.89 1.38 15.47
N SER A 175 22.23 0.24 15.28
CA SER A 175 22.78 -0.89 14.55
C SER A 175 22.32 -0.89 13.10
N SER A 176 23.25 -1.11 12.16
CA SER A 176 22.92 -1.36 10.76
C SER A 176 22.15 -2.68 10.56
N GLU A 177 22.13 -3.55 11.56
CA GLU A 177 21.38 -4.82 11.54
C GLU A 177 19.88 -4.61 11.83
N TYR A 178 19.52 -3.46 12.40
CA TYR A 178 18.14 -3.12 12.69
C TYR A 178 17.45 -2.50 11.47
N GLN A 179 16.99 -3.33 10.54
CA GLN A 179 16.44 -2.89 9.26
C GLN A 179 14.94 -3.23 9.07
N GLY A 180 14.18 -3.33 10.16
CA GLY A 180 12.75 -3.72 10.03
C GLY A 180 12.59 -5.21 9.69
N ALA A 181 11.49 -5.60 9.06
CA ALA A 181 11.21 -6.98 8.73
C ALA A 181 12.02 -7.48 7.51
N GLY A 182 13.12 -8.19 7.77
CA GLY A 182 13.86 -8.98 6.78
C GLY A 182 15.27 -8.46 6.45
N PRO A 183 16.14 -9.34 5.92
CA PRO A 183 17.47 -8.97 5.49
C PRO A 183 17.41 -8.05 4.27
N ARG A 184 18.27 -7.02 4.25
CA ARG A 184 18.37 -6.05 3.17
C ARG A 184 19.82 -5.88 2.72
N PRO A 185 20.04 -5.51 1.44
CA PRO A 185 21.37 -5.20 0.97
C PRO A 185 22.00 -4.02 1.73
N ASP A 186 23.32 -4.05 1.95
CA ASP A 186 24.07 -3.04 2.71
C ASP A 186 23.98 -1.60 2.15
N TRP A 187 23.55 -1.46 0.89
CA TRP A 187 23.39 -0.16 0.23
C TRP A 187 22.05 0.54 0.51
N VAL A 188 21.12 -0.10 1.23
CA VAL A 188 19.84 0.48 1.62
C VAL A 188 20.02 1.28 2.90
N GLY A 189 20.04 2.62 2.77
CA GLY A 189 20.33 3.53 3.90
C GLY A 189 19.15 3.76 4.84
N ALA A 190 17.95 3.96 4.31
CA ALA A 190 16.72 4.16 5.08
C ALA A 190 15.56 3.40 4.43
N VAL A 191 14.45 3.29 5.13
CA VAL A 191 13.28 2.53 4.68
C VAL A 191 12.00 3.09 5.25
N PHE A 192 10.95 3.12 4.43
CA PHE A 192 9.59 3.32 4.86
C PHE A 192 8.79 2.01 4.77
N ASP A 193 8.37 1.47 5.91
CA ASP A 193 7.51 0.27 6.02
C ASP A 193 6.23 0.52 6.86
N GLY A 194 5.82 1.79 6.92
CA GLY A 194 4.80 2.33 7.81
C GLY A 194 5.38 3.28 8.84
N LYS A 195 6.68 3.14 9.16
CA LYS A 195 7.52 4.11 9.86
C LYS A 195 8.76 4.40 9.01
N LEU A 196 9.30 5.62 9.13
CA LEU A 196 10.62 5.92 8.59
C LEU A 196 11.68 5.28 9.50
N ARG A 197 12.60 4.49 8.94
CA ARG A 197 13.68 3.85 9.70
C ARG A 197 15.01 4.35 9.23
N VAL A 198 15.77 4.97 10.11
CA VAL A 198 17.02 5.66 9.79
C VAL A 198 18.13 5.23 10.76
N PRO A 199 19.28 4.75 10.27
CA PRO A 199 20.41 4.47 11.13
C PRO A 199 21.06 5.78 11.61
N VAL A 200 21.38 5.86 12.91
CA VAL A 200 21.95 7.07 13.52
C VAL A 200 23.30 7.45 12.90
N ASN A 201 24.09 6.46 12.47
CA ASN A 201 25.40 6.70 11.87
C ASN A 201 25.37 7.53 10.58
N VAL A 202 24.25 7.57 9.83
CA VAL A 202 24.13 8.41 8.63
C VAL A 202 23.84 9.88 8.98
N MET A 203 23.39 10.17 10.20
CA MET A 203 23.03 11.52 10.63
C MET A 203 24.24 12.49 10.64
N GLN A 204 25.45 11.96 10.75
CA GLN A 204 26.68 12.77 10.65
C GLN A 204 26.97 13.31 9.23
N TYR A 205 26.30 12.80 8.20
CA TYR A 205 26.48 13.17 6.79
C TYR A 205 25.24 13.91 6.27
N ARG A 206 25.16 15.19 6.51
CA ARG A 206 23.96 16.01 6.25
C ARG A 206 23.51 16.00 4.80
N GLU A 207 24.42 16.00 3.85
CA GLU A 207 24.16 15.90 2.41
C GLU A 207 23.63 14.55 1.97
N VAL A 208 23.77 13.54 2.81
CA VAL A 208 23.25 12.18 2.56
C VAL A 208 21.89 12.01 3.22
N TYR A 209 21.77 12.29 4.50
CA TYR A 209 20.54 11.97 5.21
C TYR A 209 19.36 12.90 4.89
N ARG A 210 19.61 14.17 4.56
CA ARG A 210 18.52 15.10 4.21
C ARG A 210 17.74 14.64 2.97
N PRO A 211 18.35 14.41 1.80
CA PRO A 211 17.65 13.84 0.65
C PRO A 211 16.97 12.52 0.97
N MET A 212 17.62 11.65 1.74
CA MET A 212 17.08 10.38 2.16
C MET A 212 15.80 10.53 3.01
N LEU A 213 15.78 11.45 3.98
CA LEU A 213 14.57 11.74 4.77
C LEU A 213 13.41 12.28 3.89
N PHE A 214 13.72 13.13 2.91
CA PHE A 214 12.73 13.61 1.95
C PHE A 214 12.19 12.47 1.10
N HIS A 215 13.05 11.55 0.66
CA HIS A 215 12.68 10.36 -0.10
C HIS A 215 11.70 9.49 0.68
N GLU A 216 12.09 9.06 1.88
CA GLU A 216 11.28 8.19 2.71
C GLU A 216 9.97 8.86 3.19
N LEU A 217 10.03 10.16 3.50
CA LEU A 217 8.82 10.90 3.85
C LEU A 217 7.86 11.02 2.67
N THR A 218 8.36 11.07 1.43
CA THR A 218 7.53 11.07 0.24
C THR A 218 6.72 9.76 0.14
N HIS A 219 7.30 8.61 0.44
CA HIS A 219 6.55 7.36 0.50
C HIS A 219 5.42 7.40 1.53
N ALA A 220 5.66 8.02 2.70
CA ALA A 220 4.62 8.20 3.70
C ALA A 220 3.49 9.11 3.21
N PHE A 221 3.80 10.18 2.48
CA PHE A 221 2.80 11.06 1.86
C PHE A 221 2.00 10.34 0.77
N VAL A 222 2.65 9.62 -0.12
CA VAL A 222 1.98 8.83 -1.16
C VAL A 222 1.04 7.80 -0.54
N ARG A 223 1.49 7.09 0.51
CA ARG A 223 0.64 6.17 1.27
C ARG A 223 -0.56 6.86 1.93
N ALA A 224 -0.38 8.07 2.43
CA ALA A 224 -1.47 8.84 3.05
C ALA A 224 -2.50 9.37 2.03
N MET A 225 -2.12 9.55 0.76
CA MET A 225 -3.01 10.03 -0.29
C MET A 225 -3.96 8.97 -0.82
N THR A 226 -3.58 7.68 -0.76
CA THR A 226 -4.37 6.58 -1.31
C THR A 226 -4.24 5.33 -0.45
N ARG A 227 -5.26 4.48 -0.50
CA ARG A 227 -5.26 3.14 0.12
C ARG A 227 -4.91 2.05 -0.88
N ALA A 228 -4.83 2.41 -2.16
CA ALA A 228 -4.36 1.49 -3.17
C ALA A 228 -2.90 1.09 -2.92
N LYS A 229 -2.55 -0.13 -3.31
CA LYS A 229 -1.15 -0.49 -3.51
C LYS A 229 -0.62 0.31 -4.69
N VAL A 230 0.16 1.35 -4.42
CA VAL A 230 0.79 2.16 -5.46
C VAL A 230 1.84 1.31 -6.18
N PRO A 231 1.85 1.28 -7.54
CA PRO A 231 2.90 0.58 -8.28
C PRO A 231 4.28 1.07 -7.87
N LEU A 232 5.24 0.16 -7.75
CA LEU A 232 6.55 0.50 -7.19
C LEU A 232 7.26 1.57 -8.02
N TRP A 233 7.21 1.48 -9.37
CA TRP A 233 7.80 2.49 -10.24
C TRP A 233 7.23 3.90 -9.98
N LEU A 234 5.92 4.00 -9.68
CA LEU A 234 5.29 5.29 -9.42
C LEU A 234 5.71 5.83 -8.04
N ASN A 235 5.72 4.98 -7.03
CA ASN A 235 6.11 5.34 -5.68
C ASN A 235 7.58 5.78 -5.61
N GLU A 236 8.49 4.99 -6.16
CA GLU A 236 9.93 5.29 -6.20
C GLU A 236 10.23 6.49 -7.12
N GLY A 237 9.57 6.56 -8.27
CA GLY A 237 9.75 7.67 -9.20
C GLY A 237 9.35 9.02 -8.60
N ILE A 238 8.27 9.08 -7.83
CA ILE A 238 7.84 10.29 -7.11
C ILE A 238 8.90 10.67 -6.07
N ALA A 239 9.33 9.71 -5.25
CA ALA A 239 10.32 9.96 -4.20
C ALA A 239 11.63 10.49 -4.79
N GLN A 240 12.12 9.94 -5.91
CA GLN A 240 13.33 10.41 -6.58
C GLN A 240 13.20 11.78 -7.23
N VAL A 241 12.03 12.13 -7.75
CA VAL A 241 11.79 13.49 -8.26
C VAL A 241 11.82 14.51 -7.11
N VAL A 242 11.33 14.13 -5.93
CA VAL A 242 11.30 14.97 -4.74
C VAL A 242 12.69 15.14 -4.12
N ASP A 243 13.43 14.05 -3.92
CA ASP A 243 14.75 14.08 -3.29
C ASP A 243 15.83 14.71 -4.18
N ALA A 244 15.53 14.80 -5.48
CA ALA A 244 16.40 15.39 -6.50
C ALA A 244 17.81 14.78 -6.64
N SER A 245 18.07 13.64 -5.99
CA SER A 245 19.41 13.01 -5.90
C SER A 245 19.94 12.48 -7.23
N ARG A 246 19.05 12.28 -8.21
CA ARG A 246 19.35 11.65 -9.50
C ARG A 246 18.97 12.50 -10.71
N ASN A 247 18.67 13.79 -10.53
CA ASN A 247 18.08 14.62 -11.58
C ASN A 247 18.89 14.69 -12.87
N ASP A 248 20.21 14.73 -12.81
CA ASP A 248 21.09 14.96 -13.96
C ASP A 248 21.91 13.70 -14.32
N LYS A 249 21.50 12.52 -13.83
CA LYS A 249 22.24 11.30 -14.15
C LYS A 249 21.89 10.81 -15.54
N PRO A 250 22.91 10.43 -16.37
CA PRO A 250 22.67 9.87 -17.68
C PRO A 250 21.91 8.54 -17.58
N ARG A 251 21.29 8.16 -18.68
CA ARG A 251 20.64 6.84 -18.78
C ARG A 251 21.67 5.74 -18.47
N PRO A 252 21.36 4.83 -17.52
CA PRO A 252 22.24 3.70 -17.24
C PRO A 252 22.34 2.74 -18.43
N GLU A 253 23.49 2.13 -18.60
CA GLU A 253 23.69 1.11 -19.63
C GLU A 253 22.83 -0.13 -19.37
N GLY A 254 22.51 -0.86 -20.43
CA GLY A 254 21.79 -2.12 -20.38
C GLY A 254 20.37 -2.06 -20.99
N PRO A 255 19.64 -3.19 -20.96
CA PRO A 255 18.34 -3.29 -21.58
C PRO A 255 17.29 -2.42 -20.85
N VAL A 256 16.31 -1.96 -21.63
CA VAL A 256 15.12 -1.31 -21.05
C VAL A 256 14.38 -2.34 -20.19
N PRO A 257 14.03 -2.04 -18.94
CA PRO A 257 13.22 -2.93 -18.14
C PRO A 257 11.84 -3.09 -18.74
N ASP A 258 11.21 -4.25 -18.53
CA ASP A 258 9.79 -4.40 -18.76
C ASP A 258 8.96 -3.84 -17.60
N LEU A 259 7.67 -3.76 -17.81
CA LEU A 259 6.78 -3.20 -16.78
C LEU A 259 6.66 -4.12 -15.56
N GLU A 260 6.80 -5.42 -15.73
CA GLU A 260 6.77 -6.39 -14.64
C GLU A 260 7.94 -6.16 -13.68
N MET A 261 9.16 -6.00 -14.19
CA MET A 261 10.34 -5.66 -13.39
C MET A 261 10.14 -4.36 -12.59
N LEU A 262 9.46 -3.37 -13.16
CA LEU A 262 9.17 -2.09 -12.51
C LEU A 262 8.08 -2.18 -11.42
N THR A 263 7.41 -3.31 -11.29
CA THR A 263 6.42 -3.56 -10.24
C THR A 263 6.93 -4.45 -9.11
N GLN A 264 8.08 -5.12 -9.29
CA GLN A 264 8.72 -5.97 -8.29
C GLN A 264 9.65 -5.16 -7.36
N PRO A 265 9.92 -5.60 -6.13
CA PRO A 265 10.81 -4.90 -5.21
C PRO A 265 12.22 -4.74 -5.79
N PHE A 266 12.68 -3.49 -5.95
CA PHE A 266 14.00 -3.18 -6.50
C PHE A 266 15.15 -3.64 -5.60
N VAL A 267 14.90 -3.68 -4.29
CA VAL A 267 15.85 -4.15 -3.28
C VAL A 267 16.13 -5.66 -3.35
N ASN A 268 15.27 -6.43 -4.01
CA ASN A 268 15.46 -7.87 -4.20
C ASN A 268 16.33 -8.20 -5.43
N GLN A 269 16.80 -7.17 -6.16
CA GLN A 269 17.68 -7.39 -7.30
C GLN A 269 19.10 -7.74 -6.81
N GLU A 270 19.60 -8.89 -7.21
CA GLU A 270 20.97 -9.35 -6.86
C GLU A 270 22.04 -8.42 -7.44
N ASN A 271 21.73 -7.75 -8.56
CA ASN A 271 22.63 -6.83 -9.24
C ASN A 271 22.20 -5.38 -9.02
N SER A 272 23.07 -4.60 -8.37
CA SER A 272 22.86 -3.16 -8.11
C SER A 272 22.68 -2.33 -9.40
N GLU A 273 23.28 -2.74 -10.53
CA GLU A 273 23.12 -2.05 -11.81
C GLU A 273 21.68 -2.19 -12.34
N VAL A 274 21.05 -3.35 -12.11
CA VAL A 274 19.62 -3.53 -12.45
C VAL A 274 18.77 -2.60 -11.60
N ALA A 275 19.00 -2.56 -10.29
CA ALA A 275 18.28 -1.66 -9.40
C ALA A 275 18.44 -0.20 -9.82
N VAL A 276 19.65 0.26 -10.16
CA VAL A 276 19.92 1.62 -10.65
C VAL A 276 19.10 1.93 -11.91
N ARG A 277 18.97 0.97 -12.84
CA ARG A 277 18.12 1.14 -14.03
C ARG A 277 16.65 1.28 -13.67
N LEU A 278 16.13 0.40 -12.81
CA LEU A 278 14.72 0.45 -12.39
C LEU A 278 14.38 1.79 -11.75
N TYR A 279 15.24 2.29 -10.87
CA TYR A 279 15.09 3.62 -10.28
C TYR A 279 15.12 4.73 -11.33
N TRP A 280 16.05 4.69 -12.27
CA TRP A 280 16.14 5.70 -13.33
C TRP A 280 14.89 5.73 -14.21
N TYR A 281 14.41 4.57 -14.67
CA TYR A 281 13.18 4.49 -15.47
C TYR A 281 11.95 4.95 -14.69
N SER A 282 11.85 4.60 -13.43
CA SER A 282 10.78 5.03 -12.53
C SER A 282 10.72 6.56 -12.43
N GLN A 283 11.87 7.19 -12.20
CA GLN A 283 11.98 8.65 -12.17
C GLN A 283 11.56 9.27 -13.50
N LYS A 284 12.07 8.75 -14.65
CA LYS A 284 11.75 9.29 -15.97
C LYS A 284 10.28 9.14 -16.34
N MET A 285 9.65 8.06 -15.96
CA MET A 285 8.20 7.89 -16.13
C MET A 285 7.43 8.97 -15.35
N VAL A 286 7.79 9.24 -14.10
CA VAL A 286 7.15 10.29 -13.31
C VAL A 286 7.46 11.70 -13.84
N GLU A 287 8.70 11.98 -14.24
CA GLU A 287 9.06 13.23 -14.90
C GLU A 287 8.24 13.46 -16.17
N THR A 288 8.01 12.40 -16.96
CA THR A 288 7.16 12.46 -18.16
C THR A 288 5.71 12.81 -17.83
N LEU A 289 5.19 12.36 -16.69
CA LEU A 289 3.84 12.76 -16.24
C LEU A 289 3.79 14.22 -15.79
N LEU A 290 4.83 14.68 -15.08
CA LEU A 290 4.90 16.03 -14.51
C LEU A 290 5.21 17.13 -15.53
N TYR A 291 6.11 16.85 -16.47
CA TYR A 291 6.68 17.85 -17.38
C TYR A 291 6.17 17.71 -18.81
N ARG A 292 4.91 17.26 -18.98
CA ARG A 292 4.26 17.19 -20.29
C ARG A 292 3.99 18.60 -20.85
N ASP A 293 3.77 18.65 -22.16
CA ASP A 293 3.30 19.85 -22.88
C ASP A 293 4.21 21.08 -22.67
N GLY A 294 5.53 20.85 -22.57
CA GLY A 294 6.53 21.90 -22.41
C GLY A 294 6.56 22.53 -21.02
N VAL A 295 5.96 21.89 -20.02
CA VAL A 295 6.15 22.26 -18.61
C VAL A 295 7.56 21.89 -18.19
N THR A 296 8.26 22.80 -17.51
CA THR A 296 9.61 22.55 -16.96
C THR A 296 9.61 22.67 -15.44
N ARG A 297 10.66 22.15 -14.82
CA ARG A 297 10.88 22.31 -13.38
C ARG A 297 10.99 23.80 -13.04
N GLY A 298 10.16 24.28 -12.12
CA GLY A 298 10.11 25.70 -11.73
C GLY A 298 9.08 26.53 -12.51
N ASP A 299 8.42 25.97 -13.53
CA ASP A 299 7.27 26.58 -14.19
C ASP A 299 6.07 26.62 -13.21
N GLU A 300 5.31 27.73 -13.21
CA GLU A 300 4.09 27.84 -12.40
C GLU A 300 3.09 26.73 -12.75
N ARG A 301 3.05 26.26 -13.99
CA ARG A 301 2.24 25.14 -14.46
C ARG A 301 2.63 23.81 -13.81
N ALA A 302 3.84 23.68 -13.25
CA ALA A 302 4.26 22.48 -12.54
C ALA A 302 3.40 22.21 -11.31
N VAL A 303 2.84 23.24 -10.69
CA VAL A 303 1.90 23.09 -9.56
C VAL A 303 0.65 22.33 -9.99
N GLU A 304 0.08 22.65 -11.16
CA GLU A 304 -1.08 21.95 -11.69
C GLU A 304 -0.74 20.52 -12.11
N SER A 305 0.47 20.29 -12.65
CA SER A 305 0.95 18.95 -12.96
C SER A 305 1.03 18.07 -11.71
N VAL A 306 1.49 18.62 -10.57
CA VAL A 306 1.53 17.89 -9.29
C VAL A 306 0.13 17.63 -8.75
N ARG A 307 -0.79 18.58 -8.85
CA ARG A 307 -2.21 18.36 -8.50
C ARG A 307 -2.84 17.24 -9.31
N LYS A 308 -2.56 17.21 -10.61
CA LYS A 308 -3.02 16.14 -11.51
C LYS A 308 -2.43 14.79 -11.13
N LEU A 309 -1.14 14.74 -10.78
CA LEU A 309 -0.49 13.52 -10.28
C LEU A 309 -1.13 13.04 -8.97
N ARG A 310 -1.37 13.96 -8.02
CA ARG A 310 -2.10 13.64 -6.78
C ARG A 310 -3.47 13.04 -7.06
N ALA A 311 -4.27 13.67 -7.92
CA ALA A 311 -5.59 13.16 -8.29
C ALA A 311 -5.51 11.76 -8.92
N CYS A 312 -4.49 11.51 -9.76
CA CYS A 312 -4.23 10.19 -10.31
C CYS A 312 -3.92 9.16 -9.22
N ILE A 313 -3.08 9.51 -8.23
CA ILE A 313 -2.75 8.64 -7.09
C ILE A 313 -4.01 8.31 -6.28
N GLN A 314 -4.88 9.28 -6.03
CA GLN A 314 -6.13 9.07 -5.29
C GLN A 314 -7.09 8.13 -6.03
N ASP A 315 -7.14 8.22 -7.36
CA ASP A 315 -7.99 7.38 -8.20
C ASP A 315 -7.46 5.94 -8.39
N LEU A 316 -6.21 5.65 -8.01
CA LEU A 316 -5.65 4.29 -8.12
C LEU A 316 -6.51 3.23 -7.43
N TYR A 317 -7.15 3.61 -6.33
CA TYR A 317 -7.95 2.69 -5.55
C TYR A 317 -9.19 2.21 -6.32
N THR A 318 -9.89 3.11 -6.97
CA THR A 318 -11.16 2.81 -7.67
C THR A 318 -10.96 2.36 -9.12
N LEU A 319 -9.90 2.83 -9.78
CA LEU A 319 -9.70 2.64 -11.21
C LEU A 319 -8.52 1.70 -11.55
N GLY A 320 -7.70 1.35 -10.57
CA GLY A 320 -6.43 0.68 -10.80
C GLY A 320 -5.43 1.59 -11.56
N THR A 321 -4.22 1.11 -11.78
CA THR A 321 -3.13 1.90 -12.35
C THR A 321 -3.45 2.42 -13.75
N ASP A 322 -3.81 1.54 -14.67
CA ASP A 322 -4.09 1.94 -16.05
C ASP A 322 -5.37 2.76 -16.18
N GLY A 323 -6.38 2.50 -15.36
CA GLY A 323 -7.62 3.28 -15.33
C GLY A 323 -7.36 4.72 -14.87
N ALA A 324 -6.60 4.90 -13.79
CA ALA A 324 -6.21 6.23 -13.29
C ALA A 324 -5.33 6.99 -14.31
N LEU A 325 -4.32 6.32 -14.88
CA LEU A 325 -3.48 6.92 -15.91
C LEU A 325 -4.27 7.32 -17.15
N LYS A 326 -5.18 6.49 -17.63
CA LYS A 326 -6.05 6.82 -18.78
C LYS A 326 -6.94 8.01 -18.47
N LYS A 327 -7.56 8.07 -17.29
CA LYS A 327 -8.42 9.19 -16.88
C LYS A 327 -7.66 10.52 -16.85
N HIS A 328 -6.47 10.54 -16.27
CA HIS A 328 -5.74 11.79 -16.06
C HIS A 328 -4.76 12.15 -17.18
N TYR A 329 -4.17 11.16 -17.84
CA TYR A 329 -3.08 11.36 -18.79
C TYR A 329 -3.35 10.81 -20.20
N GLY A 330 -4.43 10.04 -20.38
CA GLY A 330 -4.81 9.47 -21.68
C GLY A 330 -3.92 8.30 -22.14
N LEU A 331 -3.17 7.67 -21.24
CA LEU A 331 -2.22 6.59 -21.55
C LEU A 331 -2.20 5.51 -20.48
N THR A 332 -1.63 4.35 -20.80
CA THR A 332 -1.35 3.25 -19.86
C THR A 332 0.07 3.33 -19.33
N ALA A 333 0.39 2.54 -18.30
CA ALA A 333 1.75 2.42 -17.77
C ALA A 333 2.72 1.89 -18.85
N ALA A 334 2.30 0.95 -19.69
CA ALA A 334 3.10 0.45 -20.80
C ALA A 334 3.41 1.55 -21.83
N GLN A 335 2.39 2.32 -22.24
CA GLN A 335 2.56 3.46 -23.15
C GLN A 335 3.44 4.57 -22.55
N LEU A 336 3.37 4.76 -21.22
CA LEU A 336 4.25 5.71 -20.54
C LEU A 336 5.70 5.23 -20.55
N LEU A 337 5.94 3.94 -20.28
CA LEU A 337 7.28 3.35 -20.38
C LEU A 337 7.86 3.47 -21.80
N ASP A 338 7.04 3.29 -22.83
CA ASP A 338 7.47 3.45 -24.22
C ASP A 338 7.92 4.88 -24.57
N GLN A 339 7.43 5.90 -23.87
CA GLN A 339 7.85 7.30 -24.05
C GLN A 339 9.22 7.62 -23.45
N VAL A 340 9.75 6.78 -22.56
CA VAL A 340 11.06 6.97 -21.90
C VAL A 340 12.15 5.98 -22.34
N ARG A 341 11.82 5.15 -23.34
CA ARG A 341 12.75 4.19 -23.96
C ARG A 341 13.89 4.80 -24.76
#